data_ea04ea38573e65170f3b6753038718db
#
_entry.id   ea04ea38573e65170f3b6753038718db
#
_cell.length_a   1.000
_cell.length_b   1.000
_cell.length_c   1.000
_cell.angle_alpha   90.00
_cell.angle_beta   90.00
_cell.angle_gamma   90.00
#
_symmetry.space_group_name_H-M   'P 1'
#
loop_
_entity.id
_entity.type
_entity.pdbx_description
1 polymer ?
#
loop_
_entity_poly.entity_id
_entity_poly.type
_entity_poly.pdbx_seq_one_letter_code
_entity_poly.pdbx_strand_id
1 'polypeptide(L)'
;GADVEHMQVERHDEVLAATSHLPHLLAFGLVDSLAKRNENLDIFRYAAGGFRDFTRIAGSDPVMWHDIFLANREAVLRTLDTFRTDLDALRDAVDAGDGHQLLGVFTRARVAREHFGKILARRAYVDPMNTNDLIFLANPGGHATGRIRVPGDKSISHRSIMLGSLAEGTTEVEGFLEGED
;
A
#
# COMPACT_ATOMS: atom_id res chain seq x y z
N GLY A 1 -11.66 -7.17 12.05
CA GLY A 1 -10.67 -8.10 12.56
C GLY A 1 -9.58 -8.35 11.53
N ALA A 2 -8.45 -8.89 11.95
CA ALA A 2 -7.41 -9.34 11.04
C ALA A 2 -7.67 -10.80 10.65
N ASP A 3 -7.58 -11.11 9.36
CA ASP A 3 -7.59 -12.49 8.90
C ASP A 3 -6.20 -13.10 9.13
N VAL A 4 -6.17 -14.27 9.74
CA VAL A 4 -4.93 -15.02 9.97
C VAL A 4 -4.90 -16.19 9.00
N GLU A 5 -3.94 -16.15 8.08
CA GLU A 5 -3.72 -17.23 7.13
C GLU A 5 -2.42 -17.98 7.47
N HIS A 6 -2.46 -19.30 7.43
CA HIS A 6 -1.28 -20.14 7.55
C HIS A 6 -0.76 -20.48 6.15
N MET A 7 0.49 -20.16 5.88
CA MET A 7 1.13 -20.55 4.62
C MET A 7 2.57 -21.00 4.86
N GLN A 8 3.12 -21.77 3.91
CA GLN A 8 4.51 -22.16 3.93
C GLN A 8 5.42 -20.95 3.77
N VAL A 9 6.59 -20.96 4.41
CA VAL A 9 7.54 -19.84 4.42
C VAL A 9 7.92 -19.42 3.00
N GLU A 10 8.23 -20.40 2.15
CA GLU A 10 8.61 -20.16 0.75
C GLU A 10 7.49 -19.46 -0.02
N ARG A 11 6.23 -19.86 0.24
CA ARG A 11 5.07 -19.24 -0.39
C ARG A 11 4.83 -17.82 0.11
N HIS A 12 5.01 -17.59 1.41
CA HIS A 12 4.98 -16.26 2.00
C HIS A 12 5.99 -15.32 1.32
N ASP A 13 7.23 -15.78 1.19
CA ASP A 13 8.31 -15.01 0.61
C ASP A 13 8.06 -14.67 -0.86
N GLU A 14 7.54 -15.62 -1.66
CA GLU A 14 7.14 -15.38 -3.05
C GLU A 14 6.01 -14.35 -3.17
N VAL A 15 4.95 -14.51 -2.37
CA VAL A 15 3.80 -13.59 -2.40
C VAL A 15 4.24 -12.18 -2.02
N LEU A 16 5.03 -12.03 -0.95
CA LEU A 16 5.51 -10.71 -0.54
C LEU A 16 6.53 -10.12 -1.50
N ALA A 17 7.38 -10.93 -2.13
CA ALA A 17 8.27 -10.46 -3.17
C ALA A 17 7.51 -9.78 -4.30
N ALA A 18 6.38 -10.35 -4.76
CA ALA A 18 5.59 -9.83 -5.85
C ALA A 18 4.68 -8.66 -5.43
N THR A 19 4.04 -8.73 -4.26
CA THR A 19 2.96 -7.79 -3.87
C THR A 19 3.43 -6.62 -3.01
N SER A 20 4.59 -6.74 -2.39
CA SER A 20 5.15 -5.74 -1.48
C SER A 20 6.57 -5.31 -1.89
N HIS A 21 7.51 -6.26 -2.00
CA HIS A 21 8.92 -5.90 -2.15
C HIS A 21 9.21 -5.31 -3.52
N LEU A 22 8.76 -5.94 -4.61
CA LEU A 22 8.96 -5.39 -5.96
C LEU A 22 8.37 -3.98 -6.12
N PRO A 23 7.13 -3.68 -5.70
CA PRO A 23 6.61 -2.32 -5.74
C PRO A 23 7.49 -1.29 -5.02
N HIS A 24 7.99 -1.61 -3.82
CA HIS A 24 8.88 -0.70 -3.09
C HIS A 24 10.23 -0.53 -3.78
N LEU A 25 10.82 -1.61 -4.29
CA LEU A 25 12.08 -1.53 -5.05
C LEU A 25 11.94 -0.62 -6.26
N LEU A 26 10.83 -0.73 -6.98
CA LEU A 26 10.55 0.11 -8.15
C LEU A 26 10.33 1.56 -7.77
N ALA A 27 9.61 1.83 -6.69
CA ALA A 27 9.37 3.19 -6.22
C ALA A 27 10.67 3.86 -5.76
N PHE A 28 11.49 3.20 -4.94
CA PHE A 28 12.81 3.70 -4.54
C PHE A 28 13.72 3.91 -5.75
N GLY A 29 13.79 2.92 -6.65
CA GLY A 29 14.62 2.99 -7.85
C GLY A 29 14.22 4.12 -8.79
N LEU A 30 12.90 4.35 -8.97
CA LEU A 30 12.39 5.45 -9.79
C LEU A 30 12.77 6.80 -9.21
N VAL A 31 12.53 7.02 -7.92
CA VAL A 31 12.85 8.29 -7.26
C VAL A 31 14.35 8.56 -7.29
N ASP A 32 15.19 7.58 -6.94
CA ASP A 32 16.64 7.71 -6.98
C ASP A 32 17.18 7.99 -8.40
N SER A 33 16.65 7.28 -9.39
CA SER A 33 17.01 7.50 -10.80
C SER A 33 16.71 8.93 -11.29
N LEU A 34 15.55 9.47 -10.88
CA LEU A 34 15.16 10.83 -11.26
C LEU A 34 15.92 11.89 -10.44
N ALA A 35 16.18 11.63 -9.17
CA ALA A 35 16.95 12.54 -8.30
C ALA A 35 18.41 12.74 -8.76
N LYS A 36 18.98 11.77 -9.43
CA LYS A 36 20.35 11.84 -10.00
C LYS A 36 20.46 12.68 -11.27
N ARG A 37 19.34 13.07 -11.89
CA ARG A 37 19.36 13.88 -13.11
C ARG A 37 19.64 15.36 -12.79
N ASN A 38 20.36 16.03 -13.66
CA ASN A 38 20.67 17.47 -13.50
C ASN A 38 19.41 18.37 -13.50
N GLU A 39 18.33 17.90 -14.08
CA GLU A 39 17.03 18.59 -14.22
C GLU A 39 16.01 18.15 -13.16
N ASN A 40 16.46 17.61 -12.05
CA ASN A 40 15.61 17.01 -11.03
C ASN A 40 14.53 17.97 -10.46
N LEU A 41 14.85 19.26 -10.30
CA LEU A 41 13.92 20.25 -9.78
C LEU A 41 12.70 20.43 -10.70
N ASP A 42 12.91 20.47 -12.00
CA ASP A 42 11.81 20.61 -12.96
C ASP A 42 10.99 19.32 -13.04
N ILE A 43 11.64 18.14 -13.01
CA ILE A 43 10.95 16.85 -12.99
C ILE A 43 10.01 16.77 -11.81
N PHE A 44 10.46 17.08 -10.59
CA PHE A 44 9.61 17.02 -9.40
C PHE A 44 8.57 18.15 -9.34
N ARG A 45 8.87 19.33 -9.89
CA ARG A 45 7.92 20.44 -9.97
C ARG A 45 6.69 20.13 -10.81
N TYR A 46 6.86 19.35 -11.89
CA TYR A 46 5.76 18.94 -12.78
C TYR A 46 5.21 17.56 -12.45
N ALA A 47 5.62 16.94 -11.36
CA ALA A 47 5.13 15.64 -10.91
C ALA A 47 3.63 15.71 -10.58
N ALA A 48 2.82 14.99 -11.34
CA ALA A 48 1.37 14.91 -11.15
C ALA A 48 0.97 13.86 -10.09
N GLY A 49 -0.34 13.78 -9.80
CA GLY A 49 -0.90 12.89 -8.77
C GLY A 49 -0.46 11.43 -8.90
N GLY A 50 -0.44 10.88 -10.13
CA GLY A 50 0.00 9.49 -10.35
C GLY A 50 1.44 9.21 -9.93
N PHE A 51 2.36 10.16 -10.15
CA PHE A 51 3.74 10.05 -9.66
C PHE A 51 3.78 10.05 -8.12
N ARG A 52 3.07 10.98 -7.49
CA ARG A 52 2.99 11.10 -6.03
C ARG A 52 2.43 9.83 -5.40
N ASP A 53 1.34 9.31 -5.96
CA ASP A 53 0.69 8.10 -5.43
C ASP A 53 1.59 6.88 -5.54
N PHE A 54 2.24 6.68 -6.70
CA PHE A 54 3.14 5.56 -6.91
C PHE A 54 4.41 5.66 -6.05
N THR A 55 5.00 6.85 -5.93
CA THR A 55 6.28 7.03 -5.21
C THR A 55 6.09 7.28 -3.71
N ARG A 56 4.87 7.40 -3.20
CA ARG A 56 4.59 7.60 -1.77
C ARG A 56 5.29 6.56 -0.89
N ILE A 57 5.35 5.32 -1.34
CA ILE A 57 5.96 4.22 -0.61
C ILE A 57 7.49 4.30 -0.55
N ALA A 58 8.13 5.10 -1.40
CA ALA A 58 9.58 5.37 -1.32
C ALA A 58 9.95 6.30 -0.15
N GLY A 59 8.97 6.89 0.55
CA GLY A 59 9.18 7.59 1.80
C GLY A 59 9.27 6.70 3.05
N SER A 60 9.23 5.37 2.87
CA SER A 60 9.35 4.41 3.97
C SER A 60 10.78 4.32 4.49
N ASP A 61 10.95 3.79 5.73
CA ASP A 61 12.24 3.64 6.37
C ASP A 61 13.24 2.82 5.52
N PRO A 62 14.38 3.39 5.14
CA PRO A 62 15.34 2.73 4.26
C PRO A 62 16.09 1.57 4.93
N VAL A 63 16.29 1.61 6.25
CA VAL A 63 16.98 0.52 6.99
C VAL A 63 16.09 -0.71 7.05
N MET A 64 14.81 -0.52 7.36
CA MET A 64 13.83 -1.60 7.34
C MET A 64 13.77 -2.28 5.97
N TRP A 65 13.71 -1.50 4.89
CA TRP A 65 13.65 -2.06 3.53
C TRP A 65 14.96 -2.73 3.10
N HIS A 66 16.11 -2.18 3.50
CA HIS A 66 17.41 -2.84 3.31
C HIS A 66 17.39 -4.26 3.90
N ASP A 67 16.95 -4.41 5.15
CA ASP A 67 16.92 -5.71 5.81
C ASP A 67 15.93 -6.68 5.18
N ILE A 68 14.75 -6.20 4.79
CA ILE A 68 13.73 -6.98 4.06
C ILE A 68 14.29 -7.52 2.74
N PHE A 69 14.97 -6.69 1.95
CA PHE A 69 15.51 -7.10 0.66
C PHE A 69 16.63 -8.12 0.80
N LEU A 70 17.44 -8.01 1.84
CA LEU A 70 18.51 -9.00 2.11
C LEU A 70 17.93 -10.31 2.63
N ALA A 71 16.93 -10.27 3.50
CA ALA A 71 16.28 -11.45 4.06
C ALA A 71 15.52 -12.25 2.99
N ASN A 72 14.79 -11.58 2.08
CA ASN A 72 14.03 -12.24 1.01
C ASN A 72 14.71 -12.11 -0.38
N ARG A 73 16.02 -12.10 -0.41
CA ARG A 73 16.83 -11.81 -1.60
C ARG A 73 16.49 -12.67 -2.81
N GLU A 74 16.35 -13.98 -2.62
CA GLU A 74 16.17 -14.91 -3.74
C GLU A 74 14.81 -14.74 -4.42
N ALA A 75 13.72 -14.63 -3.66
CA ALA A 75 12.39 -14.44 -4.21
C ALA A 75 12.26 -13.06 -4.87
N VAL A 76 12.87 -12.03 -4.29
CA VAL A 76 12.91 -10.69 -4.88
C VAL A 76 13.62 -10.69 -6.22
N LEU A 77 14.79 -11.35 -6.33
CA LEU A 77 15.53 -11.41 -7.60
C LEU A 77 14.74 -12.16 -8.68
N ARG A 78 14.14 -13.31 -8.36
CA ARG A 78 13.29 -14.05 -9.33
C ARG A 78 12.13 -13.18 -9.84
N THR A 79 11.46 -12.48 -8.93
CA THR A 79 10.33 -11.62 -9.28
C THR A 79 10.78 -10.41 -10.11
N LEU A 80 11.91 -9.81 -9.76
CA LEU A 80 12.50 -8.70 -10.52
C LEU A 80 12.92 -9.11 -11.93
N ASP A 81 13.54 -10.27 -12.09
CA ASP A 81 13.98 -10.76 -13.41
C ASP A 81 12.79 -11.05 -14.33
N THR A 82 11.71 -11.62 -13.79
CA THR A 82 10.45 -11.78 -14.54
C THR A 82 9.90 -10.42 -14.97
N PHE A 83 9.81 -9.48 -14.03
CA PHE A 83 9.30 -8.13 -14.33
C PHE A 83 10.16 -7.38 -15.34
N ARG A 84 11.49 -7.53 -15.28
CA ARG A 84 12.39 -6.94 -16.29
C ARG A 84 12.11 -7.45 -17.68
N THR A 85 11.89 -8.75 -17.84
CA THR A 85 11.51 -9.34 -19.14
C THR A 85 10.23 -8.73 -19.69
N ASP A 86 9.20 -8.58 -18.83
CA ASP A 86 7.94 -7.94 -19.22
C ASP A 86 8.12 -6.45 -19.54
N LEU A 87 8.98 -5.75 -18.81
CA LEU A 87 9.29 -4.34 -19.04
C LEU A 87 10.08 -4.15 -20.34
N ASP A 88 11.02 -5.04 -20.68
CA ASP A 88 11.74 -5.02 -21.94
C ASP A 88 10.80 -5.22 -23.13
N ALA A 89 9.81 -6.12 -23.02
CA ALA A 89 8.77 -6.30 -24.03
C ALA A 89 7.90 -5.04 -24.21
N LEU A 90 7.57 -4.34 -23.13
CA LEU A 90 6.87 -3.06 -23.20
C LEU A 90 7.74 -1.96 -23.85
N ARG A 91 9.01 -1.89 -23.49
CA ARG A 91 9.97 -0.99 -24.11
C ARG A 91 10.05 -1.21 -25.62
N ASP A 92 10.15 -2.46 -26.05
CA ASP A 92 10.24 -2.82 -27.47
C ASP A 92 8.94 -2.47 -28.23
N ALA A 93 7.78 -2.66 -27.58
CA ALA A 93 6.50 -2.22 -28.15
C ALA A 93 6.43 -0.68 -28.31
N VAL A 94 6.98 0.08 -27.37
CA VAL A 94 7.07 1.55 -27.47
C VAL A 94 8.02 1.94 -28.59
N ASP A 95 9.20 1.31 -28.70
CA ASP A 95 10.21 1.58 -29.72
C ASP A 95 9.68 1.30 -31.13
N ALA A 96 8.95 0.19 -31.29
CA ALA A 96 8.30 -0.19 -32.55
C ALA A 96 7.03 0.61 -32.88
N GLY A 97 6.50 1.41 -31.94
CA GLY A 97 5.19 2.07 -32.09
C GLY A 97 4.01 1.09 -32.14
N ASP A 98 4.16 -0.11 -31.55
CA ASP A 98 3.10 -1.13 -31.54
C ASP A 98 1.98 -0.79 -30.53
N GLY A 99 1.09 0.10 -30.97
CA GLY A 99 -0.06 0.51 -30.18
C GLY A 99 -1.03 -0.63 -29.84
N HIS A 100 -1.10 -1.69 -30.67
CA HIS A 100 -1.96 -2.84 -30.42
C HIS A 100 -1.43 -3.67 -29.24
N GLN A 101 -0.13 -3.95 -29.21
CA GLN A 101 0.50 -4.65 -28.08
C GLN A 101 0.36 -3.85 -26.78
N LEU A 102 0.63 -2.55 -26.80
CA LEU A 102 0.48 -1.68 -25.64
C LEU A 102 -0.94 -1.66 -25.12
N LEU A 103 -1.94 -1.49 -26.00
CA LEU A 103 -3.35 -1.50 -25.61
C LEU A 103 -3.76 -2.84 -25.00
N GLY A 104 -3.24 -3.95 -25.55
CA GLY A 104 -3.48 -5.29 -25.01
C GLY A 104 -2.98 -5.44 -23.58
N VAL A 105 -1.74 -5.00 -23.29
CA VAL A 105 -1.16 -5.04 -21.94
C VAL A 105 -1.97 -4.16 -20.98
N PHE A 106 -2.26 -2.92 -21.35
CA PHE A 106 -2.98 -1.98 -20.48
C PHE A 106 -4.40 -2.44 -20.19
N THR A 107 -5.09 -3.05 -21.17
CA THR A 107 -6.43 -3.60 -20.99
C THR A 107 -6.41 -4.78 -20.02
N ARG A 108 -5.46 -5.71 -20.16
CA ARG A 108 -5.32 -6.84 -19.21
C ARG A 108 -5.01 -6.33 -17.79
N ALA A 109 -4.11 -5.36 -17.66
CA ALA A 109 -3.76 -4.77 -16.37
C ALA A 109 -4.97 -4.11 -15.70
N ARG A 110 -5.78 -3.35 -16.46
CA ARG A 110 -7.01 -2.73 -15.96
C ARG A 110 -8.01 -3.77 -15.46
N VAL A 111 -8.27 -4.81 -16.25
CA VAL A 111 -9.20 -5.89 -15.86
C VAL A 111 -8.71 -6.61 -14.61
N ALA A 112 -7.41 -6.92 -14.53
CA ALA A 112 -6.82 -7.53 -13.34
C ALA A 112 -6.96 -6.63 -12.11
N ARG A 113 -6.73 -5.31 -12.25
CA ARG A 113 -6.88 -4.33 -11.17
C ARG A 113 -8.33 -4.22 -10.68
N GLU A 114 -9.30 -4.24 -11.59
CA GLU A 114 -10.72 -4.23 -11.25
C GLU A 114 -11.12 -5.51 -10.49
N HIS A 115 -10.63 -6.67 -10.94
CA HIS A 115 -10.87 -7.93 -10.24
C HIS A 115 -10.26 -7.94 -8.83
N PHE A 116 -9.03 -7.50 -8.70
CA PHE A 116 -8.34 -7.34 -7.43
C PHE A 116 -9.10 -6.40 -6.47
N GLY A 117 -9.61 -5.27 -6.99
CA GLY A 117 -10.44 -4.34 -6.22
C GLY A 117 -11.71 -5.01 -5.66
N LYS A 118 -12.34 -5.89 -6.44
CA LYS A 118 -13.53 -6.66 -5.99
C LYS A 118 -13.18 -7.68 -4.90
N ILE A 119 -12.01 -8.32 -4.98
CA ILE A 119 -11.54 -9.26 -3.94
C ILE A 119 -11.32 -8.51 -2.63
N LEU A 120 -10.64 -7.36 -2.66
CA LEU A 120 -10.44 -6.53 -1.48
C LEU A 120 -11.74 -6.01 -0.89
N ALA A 121 -12.68 -5.57 -1.73
CA ALA A 121 -14.00 -5.11 -1.30
C ALA A 121 -14.81 -6.24 -0.64
N ARG A 122 -14.70 -7.49 -1.14
CA ARG A 122 -15.34 -8.65 -0.52
C ARG A 122 -14.72 -9.02 0.83
N ARG A 123 -13.42 -8.88 0.99
CA ARG A 123 -12.74 -9.07 2.29
C ARG A 123 -13.13 -7.99 3.31
N ALA A 124 -13.47 -6.80 2.85
CA ALA A 124 -14.00 -5.73 3.70
C ALA A 124 -15.51 -5.86 4.01
N TYR A 125 -16.23 -6.75 3.29
CA TYR A 125 -17.65 -6.99 3.49
C TYR A 125 -17.83 -8.17 4.47
N VAL A 126 -18.28 -7.84 5.66
CA VAL A 126 -18.71 -8.83 6.64
C VAL A 126 -20.06 -9.39 6.17
N ASP A 127 -20.11 -10.69 5.85
CA ASP A 127 -21.37 -11.36 5.47
C ASP A 127 -22.27 -11.43 6.71
N PRO A 128 -23.41 -10.72 6.72
CA PRO A 128 -24.29 -10.72 7.89
C PRO A 128 -24.93 -12.10 8.17
N MET A 129 -24.79 -13.07 7.27
CA MET A 129 -25.25 -14.46 7.45
C MET A 129 -24.16 -15.38 8.03
N ASN A 130 -22.92 -14.94 8.15
CA ASN A 130 -21.85 -15.73 8.76
C ASN A 130 -21.90 -15.56 10.29
N THR A 131 -22.45 -16.53 10.98
CA THR A 131 -22.63 -16.52 12.45
C THR A 131 -21.32 -16.59 13.25
N ASN A 132 -20.17 -16.75 12.59
CA ASN A 132 -18.85 -16.73 13.22
C ASN A 132 -18.18 -15.35 13.18
N ASP A 133 -18.76 -14.37 12.47
CA ASP A 133 -18.24 -13.03 12.43
C ASP A 133 -18.70 -12.22 13.64
N LEU A 134 -17.76 -11.55 14.30
CA LEU A 134 -18.06 -10.63 15.39
C LEU A 134 -18.59 -9.32 14.80
N ILE A 135 -19.91 -9.12 14.85
CA ILE A 135 -20.55 -7.91 14.34
C ILE A 135 -20.67 -6.89 15.47
N PHE A 136 -20.02 -5.73 15.31
CA PHE A 136 -20.24 -4.57 16.18
C PHE A 136 -21.38 -3.72 15.59
N LEU A 137 -22.54 -3.73 16.24
CA LEU A 137 -23.66 -2.88 15.88
C LEU A 137 -23.62 -1.61 16.75
N ALA A 138 -23.25 -0.48 16.15
CA ALA A 138 -23.33 0.82 16.80
C ALA A 138 -24.63 1.52 16.38
N ASN A 139 -25.62 1.58 17.27
CA ASN A 139 -26.85 2.34 17.01
C ASN A 139 -26.60 3.84 17.26
N PRO A 140 -27.17 4.73 16.44
CA PRO A 140 -27.11 6.18 16.70
C PRO A 140 -27.75 6.53 18.05
N GLY A 141 -27.18 7.51 18.76
CA GLY A 141 -27.76 8.06 19.99
C GLY A 141 -27.26 7.44 21.28
N GLY A 142 -26.19 6.60 21.25
CA GLY A 142 -25.52 6.13 22.46
C GLY A 142 -24.57 7.20 23.02
N HIS A 143 -24.50 7.27 24.37
CA HIS A 143 -23.47 8.05 25.05
C HIS A 143 -22.37 7.10 25.52
N ALA A 144 -21.13 7.32 25.07
CA ALA A 144 -19.96 6.63 25.60
C ALA A 144 -19.34 7.47 26.68
N THR A 145 -19.32 6.95 27.92
CA THR A 145 -18.63 7.57 29.05
C THR A 145 -17.61 6.59 29.60
N GLY A 146 -16.40 7.04 29.82
CA GLY A 146 -15.37 6.20 30.41
C GLY A 146 -13.97 6.72 30.11
N ARG A 147 -12.98 6.12 30.75
CA ARG A 147 -11.57 6.40 30.53
C ARG A 147 -10.93 5.15 29.92
N ILE A 148 -10.38 5.27 28.73
CA ILE A 148 -9.61 4.21 28.08
C ILE A 148 -8.14 4.64 27.97
N ARG A 149 -7.24 3.69 28.15
CA ARG A 149 -5.81 3.88 27.92
C ARG A 149 -5.40 3.01 26.74
N VAL A 150 -4.94 3.64 25.68
CA VAL A 150 -4.42 2.96 24.48
C VAL A 150 -2.95 3.26 24.34
N PRO A 151 -2.14 2.33 23.79
CA PRO A 151 -0.76 2.63 23.42
C PRO A 151 -0.71 3.76 22.40
N GLY A 152 0.32 4.61 22.47
CA GLY A 152 0.57 5.61 21.44
C GLY A 152 0.88 4.92 20.12
N ASP A 153 0.01 5.13 19.14
CA ASP A 153 0.14 4.64 17.76
C ASP A 153 -0.39 5.71 16.80
N LYS A 154 0.28 5.90 15.66
CA LYS A 154 -0.07 6.95 14.69
C LYS A 154 -1.53 6.83 14.24
N SER A 155 -1.97 5.63 13.87
CA SER A 155 -3.34 5.39 13.40
C SER A 155 -4.38 5.58 14.51
N ILE A 156 -4.07 5.21 15.75
CA ILE A 156 -4.94 5.42 16.92
C ILE A 156 -5.03 6.91 17.23
N SER A 157 -3.91 7.62 17.21
CA SER A 157 -3.84 9.06 17.44
C SER A 157 -4.68 9.85 16.43
N HIS A 158 -4.56 9.56 15.13
CA HIS A 158 -5.36 10.18 14.08
C HIS A 158 -6.86 9.90 14.26
N ARG A 159 -7.24 8.66 14.56
CA ARG A 159 -8.65 8.29 14.79
C ARG A 159 -9.23 8.96 16.03
N SER A 160 -8.42 9.16 17.07
CA SER A 160 -8.86 9.88 18.28
C SER A 160 -9.24 11.33 17.96
N ILE A 161 -8.46 12.04 17.13
CA ILE A 161 -8.82 13.37 16.67
C ILE A 161 -10.07 13.36 15.81
N MET A 162 -10.13 12.45 14.81
CA MET A 162 -11.29 12.36 13.91
C MET A 162 -12.58 12.08 14.65
N LEU A 163 -12.60 11.12 15.56
CA LEU A 163 -13.79 10.76 16.33
C LEU A 163 -14.12 11.81 17.40
N GLY A 164 -13.09 12.38 18.04
CA GLY A 164 -13.26 13.45 19.00
C GLY A 164 -13.85 14.73 18.40
N SER A 165 -13.51 15.05 17.15
CA SER A 165 -14.05 16.21 16.45
C SER A 165 -15.53 16.07 16.04
N LEU A 166 -16.05 14.83 16.00
CA LEU A 166 -17.45 14.53 15.71
C LEU A 166 -18.30 14.42 16.99
N ALA A 167 -17.65 14.35 18.16
CA ALA A 167 -18.35 14.23 19.43
C ALA A 167 -18.87 15.58 19.92
N GLU A 168 -20.05 15.59 20.54
CA GLU A 168 -20.55 16.78 21.25
C GLU A 168 -19.88 16.88 22.63
N GLY A 169 -19.31 18.05 22.94
CA GLY A 169 -18.64 18.33 24.19
C GLY A 169 -17.11 18.41 24.05
N THR A 170 -16.40 18.18 25.15
CA THR A 170 -14.93 18.24 25.19
C THR A 170 -14.36 16.82 25.20
N THR A 171 -13.46 16.52 24.26
CA THR A 171 -12.71 15.27 24.19
C THR A 171 -11.26 15.55 24.59
N GLU A 172 -10.78 14.87 25.63
CA GLU A 172 -9.36 14.92 26.04
C GLU A 172 -8.66 13.65 25.58
N VAL A 173 -7.51 13.80 24.93
CA VAL A 173 -6.67 12.72 24.44
C VAL A 173 -5.28 12.87 25.05
N GLU A 174 -4.90 11.94 25.94
CA GLU A 174 -3.59 11.87 26.56
C GLU A 174 -2.72 10.79 25.90
N GLY A 175 -1.40 11.00 25.84
CA GLY A 175 -0.46 10.03 25.27
C GLY A 175 -0.52 9.95 23.74
N PHE A 176 -0.87 11.07 23.13
CA PHE A 176 -0.85 11.24 21.68
C PHE A 176 0.56 11.01 21.13
N LEU A 177 0.70 10.20 20.09
CA LEU A 177 1.96 10.04 19.40
C LEU A 177 2.14 11.21 18.44
N GLU A 178 3.07 12.11 18.76
CA GLU A 178 3.54 13.13 17.83
C GLU A 178 4.37 12.43 16.75
N GLY A 179 3.78 12.28 15.56
CA GLY A 179 4.51 11.81 14.39
C GLY A 179 5.11 12.99 13.65
N GLU A 180 6.36 12.90 13.29
CA GLU A 180 6.92 13.76 12.26
C GLU A 180 6.27 13.35 10.93
N ASP A 181 5.52 14.26 10.31
CA ASP A 181 5.00 14.13 8.93
C ASP A 181 6.03 14.69 7.93
#